data_f2a2c792d7c13cf47bbf23134de5afb6
#
_entry.id   f2a2c792d7c13cf47bbf23134de5afb6
#
_cell.length_a   1.000
_cell.length_b   1.000
_cell.length_c   1.000
_cell.angle_alpha   90.00
_cell.angle_beta   90.00
_cell.angle_gamma   90.00
#
_symmetry.space_group_name_H-M   'P 1'
#
loop_
_entity.id
_entity.type
_entity.pdbx_description
1 polymer ?
#
loop_
_entity_poly.entity_id
_entity_poly.type
_entity_poly.pdbx_seq_one_letter_code
_entity_poly.pdbx_strand_id
1 'polypeptide(L)'
;MNIGQNIMNEKAYKILYPYLKSHSQIFKINNNGTIFYVINVTDLIDCLDYDNSEIKHFPSSGRVMRVIKYVFKIEKLKNVTIFKLPEFPKAISYVTEGFKNVVEENNIKGFKFKEL
;
A
#
# COMPACT_ATOMS: atom_id res chain seq x y z
N MET A 1 4.62 -5.79 -2.62
CA MET A 1 3.30 -6.30 -3.06
C MET A 1 2.23 -5.23 -2.84
N ASN A 2 1.10 -5.35 -3.49
CA ASN A 2 0.02 -4.40 -3.32
C ASN A 2 -1.15 -5.00 -2.54
N ILE A 3 -2.07 -4.15 -2.09
CA ILE A 3 -3.30 -4.57 -1.42
C ILE A 3 -4.52 -4.17 -2.27
N GLY A 4 -5.54 -5.05 -2.29
CA GLY A 4 -6.75 -4.83 -3.09
C GLY A 4 -7.80 -3.98 -2.42
N GLN A 5 -7.79 -3.86 -1.10
CA GLN A 5 -8.77 -3.07 -0.34
C GLN A 5 -8.10 -2.33 0.79
N ASN A 6 -8.53 -1.09 0.98
CA ASN A 6 -8.05 -0.21 2.05
C ASN A 6 -9.12 -0.05 3.15
N ILE A 7 -9.81 -1.14 3.47
CA ILE A 7 -10.87 -1.16 4.48
C ILE A 7 -10.54 -2.24 5.51
N MET A 8 -10.73 -1.90 6.79
CA MET A 8 -10.50 -2.85 7.88
C MET A 8 -11.58 -2.74 8.95
N ASN A 9 -11.79 -3.86 9.66
CA ASN A 9 -12.70 -3.88 10.80
C ASN A 9 -12.01 -3.32 12.05
N GLU A 10 -12.75 -3.26 13.17
CA GLU A 10 -12.25 -2.70 14.42
C GLU A 10 -11.08 -3.49 14.99
N LYS A 11 -11.12 -4.82 14.90
CA LYS A 11 -10.02 -5.67 15.36
C LYS A 11 -8.73 -5.36 14.58
N ALA A 12 -8.82 -5.28 13.26
CA ALA A 12 -7.68 -4.93 12.42
C ALA A 12 -7.16 -3.54 12.73
N TYR A 13 -8.06 -2.58 12.94
CA TYR A 13 -7.69 -1.21 13.27
C TYR A 13 -6.83 -1.16 14.55
N LYS A 14 -7.27 -1.83 15.61
CA LYS A 14 -6.55 -1.83 16.88
C LYS A 14 -5.14 -2.39 16.77
N ILE A 15 -4.98 -3.43 15.95
CA ILE A 15 -3.68 -4.07 15.76
C ILE A 15 -2.79 -3.29 14.80
N LEU A 16 -3.35 -2.79 13.70
CA LEU A 16 -2.58 -2.21 12.60
C LEU A 16 -2.33 -0.71 12.74
N TYR A 17 -3.07 0.00 13.57
CA TYR A 17 -2.93 1.44 13.70
C TYR A 17 -1.49 1.91 13.92
N PRO A 18 -0.68 1.29 14.82
CA PRO A 18 0.69 1.72 15.02
C PRO A 18 1.57 1.62 13.77
N TYR A 19 1.23 0.70 12.86
CA TYR A 19 1.97 0.49 11.61
C TYR A 19 1.51 1.39 10.48
N LEU A 20 0.32 1.98 10.59
CA LEU A 20 -0.31 2.74 9.52
C LEU A 20 -0.31 4.26 9.77
N LYS A 21 -0.32 4.68 11.02
CA LYS A 21 -0.55 6.09 11.41
C LYS A 21 0.44 7.08 10.82
N SER A 22 1.69 6.66 10.59
CA SER A 22 2.74 7.54 10.07
C SER A 22 2.70 7.70 8.55
N HIS A 23 1.94 6.84 7.85
CA HIS A 23 1.96 6.76 6.39
C HIS A 23 0.58 6.94 5.78
N SER A 24 -0.45 7.15 6.58
CA SER A 24 -1.82 7.20 6.11
C SER A 24 -2.72 7.99 7.05
N GLN A 25 -3.88 8.39 6.52
CA GLN A 25 -5.01 8.87 7.31
C GLN A 25 -6.03 7.74 7.42
N ILE A 26 -6.64 7.61 8.59
CA ILE A 26 -7.61 6.54 8.84
C ILE A 26 -8.94 7.17 9.23
N PHE A 27 -9.99 6.80 8.51
CA PHE A 27 -11.34 7.33 8.71
C PHE A 27 -12.25 6.25 9.26
N LYS A 28 -12.90 6.56 10.38
CA LYS A 28 -13.92 5.69 10.98
C LYS A 28 -15.25 5.90 10.29
N ILE A 29 -15.86 4.82 9.84
CA ILE A 29 -17.18 4.83 9.19
C ILE A 29 -18.13 4.00 10.02
N ASN A 30 -19.30 4.55 10.32
CA ASN A 30 -20.40 3.83 10.96
C ASN A 30 -21.54 3.72 9.96
N ASN A 31 -21.85 2.49 9.53
CA ASN A 31 -22.93 2.21 8.60
C ASN A 31 -23.93 1.27 9.27
N ASN A 32 -25.05 1.81 9.72
CA ASN A 32 -26.12 1.06 10.39
C ASN A 32 -25.62 0.21 11.58
N GLY A 33 -24.73 0.78 12.38
CA GLY A 33 -24.17 0.10 13.54
C GLY A 33 -22.93 -0.74 13.27
N THR A 34 -22.59 -0.97 12.00
CA THR A 34 -21.36 -1.65 11.64
C THR A 34 -20.24 -0.63 11.49
N ILE A 35 -19.18 -0.80 12.27
CA ILE A 35 -18.03 0.11 12.26
C ILE A 35 -16.90 -0.51 11.44
N PHE A 36 -16.37 0.28 10.50
CA PHE A 36 -15.18 -0.07 9.75
C PHE A 36 -14.31 1.16 9.53
N TYR A 37 -13.09 0.94 9.11
CA TYR A 37 -12.09 1.99 8.95
C TYR A 37 -11.54 1.97 7.54
N VAL A 38 -11.44 3.17 6.95
CA VAL A 38 -10.88 3.35 5.61
C VAL A 38 -9.47 3.91 5.74
N ILE A 39 -8.54 3.28 5.06
CA ILE A 39 -7.13 3.69 5.04
C ILE A 39 -6.90 4.54 3.79
N ASN A 40 -6.54 5.80 4.00
CA ASN A 40 -6.10 6.68 2.92
C ASN A 40 -4.58 6.84 3.01
N VAL A 41 -3.86 6.17 2.13
CA VAL A 41 -2.40 6.21 2.12
C VAL A 41 -1.94 7.58 1.61
N THR A 42 -1.13 8.26 2.41
CA THR A 42 -0.68 9.62 2.11
C THR A 42 0.79 9.70 1.70
N ASP A 43 1.59 8.68 2.00
CA ASP A 43 3.01 8.69 1.68
C ASP A 43 3.26 8.28 0.24
N LEU A 44 3.79 9.20 -0.54
CA LEU A 44 4.31 8.95 -1.88
C LEU A 44 5.82 8.78 -1.75
N ILE A 45 6.33 7.59 -2.08
CA ILE A 45 7.76 7.30 -1.96
C ILE A 45 8.33 7.01 -3.34
N ASP A 46 9.30 7.81 -3.74
CA ASP A 46 10.01 7.67 -5.01
C ASP A 46 11.06 6.56 -4.89
N CYS A 47 10.60 5.31 -4.94
CA CYS A 47 11.44 4.15 -4.69
C CYS A 47 11.44 3.13 -5.84
N LEU A 48 10.83 3.44 -6.97
CA LEU A 48 10.86 2.55 -8.14
C LEU A 48 12.24 2.64 -8.81
N ASP A 49 12.91 1.50 -8.93
CA ASP A 49 14.21 1.42 -9.60
C ASP A 49 13.97 1.27 -11.11
N TYR A 50 14.13 2.35 -11.84
CA TYR A 50 13.90 2.38 -13.29
C TYR A 50 14.90 1.53 -14.07
N ASP A 51 16.12 1.44 -13.59
CA ASP A 51 17.18 0.70 -14.29
C ASP A 51 16.98 -0.81 -14.24
N ASN A 52 16.43 -1.30 -13.15
CA ASN A 52 16.24 -2.74 -12.91
C ASN A 52 14.80 -3.22 -13.04
N SER A 53 13.83 -2.28 -13.08
CA SER A 53 12.43 -2.60 -13.30
C SER A 53 12.13 -2.74 -14.79
N GLU A 54 11.10 -3.50 -15.12
CA GLU A 54 10.57 -3.55 -16.49
C GLU A 54 9.32 -2.66 -16.55
N ILE A 55 9.41 -1.57 -17.30
CA ILE A 55 8.40 -0.50 -17.30
C ILE A 55 7.94 -0.24 -18.74
N LYS A 56 6.63 -0.12 -18.92
CA LYS A 56 6.04 0.30 -20.18
C LYS A 56 5.67 1.78 -20.10
N HIS A 57 6.12 2.56 -21.06
CA HIS A 57 5.88 4.00 -21.17
C HIS A 57 4.90 4.31 -22.27
N PHE A 58 4.17 5.42 -22.12
CA PHE A 58 3.37 5.96 -23.23
C PHE A 58 4.30 6.55 -24.29
N PRO A 59 4.14 6.16 -25.58
CA PRO A 59 5.05 6.63 -26.64
C PRO A 59 5.04 8.14 -26.83
N SER A 60 3.88 8.78 -26.64
CA SER A 60 3.72 10.21 -26.92
C SER A 60 4.30 11.11 -25.83
N SER A 61 4.22 10.72 -24.56
CA SER A 61 4.59 11.56 -23.42
C SER A 61 5.83 11.07 -22.68
N GLY A 62 6.22 9.80 -22.86
CA GLY A 62 7.28 9.17 -22.07
C GLY A 62 6.88 8.84 -20.63
N ARG A 63 5.63 9.12 -20.24
CA ARG A 63 5.16 8.83 -18.88
C ARG A 63 5.01 7.33 -18.67
N VAL A 64 5.14 6.90 -17.43
CA VAL A 64 4.94 5.48 -17.06
C VAL A 64 3.48 5.10 -17.30
N MET A 65 3.26 4.09 -18.15
CA MET A 65 1.96 3.51 -18.39
C MET A 65 1.66 2.45 -17.34
N ARG A 66 2.57 1.50 -17.17
CA ARG A 66 2.47 0.42 -16.18
C ARG A 66 3.84 -0.16 -15.90
N VAL A 67 3.96 -0.83 -14.77
CA VAL A 67 5.17 -1.57 -14.41
C VAL A 67 4.89 -3.05 -14.63
N ILE A 68 5.69 -3.69 -15.45
CA ILE A 68 5.57 -5.12 -15.77
C ILE A 68 6.28 -5.93 -14.70
N LYS A 69 7.49 -5.52 -14.34
CA LYS A 69 8.27 -6.12 -13.26
C LYS A 69 8.79 -5.04 -12.34
N TYR A 70 8.42 -5.12 -11.05
CA TYR A 70 8.81 -4.14 -10.04
C TYR A 70 10.15 -4.50 -9.43
N VAL A 71 11.04 -3.53 -9.35
CA VAL A 71 12.21 -3.55 -8.48
C VAL A 71 12.20 -2.24 -7.69
N PHE A 72 12.26 -2.34 -6.37
CA PHE A 72 12.22 -1.18 -5.50
C PHE A 72 13.61 -0.89 -4.93
N LYS A 73 13.89 0.39 -4.74
CA LYS A 73 15.06 0.85 -4.00
C LYS A 73 14.79 0.61 -2.51
N ILE A 74 15.25 -0.52 -2.01
CA ILE A 74 14.93 -1.01 -0.66
C ILE A 74 15.35 -0.01 0.43
N GLU A 75 16.45 0.71 0.22
CA GLU A 75 16.94 1.71 1.17
C GLU A 75 15.94 2.83 1.43
N LYS A 76 15.04 3.08 0.50
CA LYS A 76 13.99 4.10 0.65
C LYS A 76 12.75 3.61 1.37
N LEU A 77 12.65 2.31 1.60
CA LEU A 77 11.51 1.68 2.26
C LEU A 77 11.79 1.30 3.71
N LYS A 78 12.90 1.74 4.27
CA LYS A 78 13.24 1.48 5.66
C LYS A 78 12.18 2.11 6.58
N ASN A 79 11.63 1.29 7.49
CA ASN A 79 10.57 1.71 8.43
C ASN A 79 9.25 2.13 7.74
N VAL A 80 9.07 1.77 6.47
CA VAL A 80 7.83 2.01 5.74
C VAL A 80 7.00 0.74 5.72
N THR A 81 5.71 0.85 6.05
CA THR A 81 4.79 -0.29 6.05
C THR A 81 3.83 -0.26 4.88
N ILE A 82 3.36 0.92 4.52
CA ILE A 82 2.42 1.13 3.42
C ILE A 82 2.75 2.44 2.72
N PHE A 83 2.66 2.45 1.39
CA PHE A 83 3.04 3.62 0.60
C PHE A 83 2.36 3.59 -0.77
N LYS A 84 2.46 4.71 -1.47
CA LYS A 84 2.13 4.83 -2.90
C LYS A 84 3.34 5.28 -3.68
N LEU A 85 3.36 4.97 -4.97
CA LEU A 85 4.37 5.49 -5.88
C LEU A 85 3.90 6.81 -6.49
N PRO A 86 4.80 7.79 -6.69
CA PRO A 86 4.45 9.03 -7.39
C PRO A 86 3.91 8.79 -8.80
N GLU A 87 4.31 7.71 -9.45
CA GLU A 87 3.82 7.31 -10.77
C GLU A 87 2.34 6.95 -10.76
N PHE A 88 1.82 6.46 -9.62
CA PHE A 88 0.43 6.02 -9.48
C PHE A 88 -0.17 6.54 -8.17
N PRO A 89 -0.37 7.87 -8.05
CA PRO A 89 -0.72 8.47 -6.75
C PRO A 89 -2.14 8.14 -6.27
N LYS A 90 -3.01 7.67 -7.15
CA LYS A 90 -4.44 7.49 -6.82
C LYS A 90 -4.90 6.04 -6.85
N ALA A 91 -4.21 5.16 -7.54
CA ALA A 91 -4.76 3.86 -7.90
C ALA A 91 -4.27 2.69 -7.05
N ILE A 92 -3.01 2.67 -6.66
CA ILE A 92 -2.37 1.49 -6.10
C ILE A 92 -1.68 1.83 -4.78
N SER A 93 -1.95 1.02 -3.76
CA SER A 93 -1.19 1.06 -2.50
C SER A 93 -0.32 -0.18 -2.40
N TYR A 94 0.90 0.01 -1.94
CA TYR A 94 1.89 -1.04 -1.78
C TYR A 94 2.18 -1.24 -0.30
N VAL A 95 2.47 -2.48 0.06
CA VAL A 95 2.84 -2.83 1.42
C VAL A 95 4.17 -3.56 1.44
N THR A 96 4.90 -3.40 2.52
CA THR A 96 6.13 -4.15 2.75
C THR A 96 5.80 -5.51 3.36
N GLU A 97 6.75 -6.44 3.27
CA GLU A 97 6.57 -7.78 3.81
C GLU A 97 6.33 -7.79 5.32
N GLY A 98 6.93 -6.84 6.04
CA GLY A 98 6.69 -6.68 7.47
C GLY A 98 5.23 -6.44 7.80
N PHE A 99 4.54 -5.62 7.00
CA PHE A 99 3.11 -5.38 7.18
C PHE A 99 2.29 -6.65 6.92
N LYS A 100 2.59 -7.36 5.85
CA LYS A 100 1.94 -8.63 5.53
C LYS A 100 2.09 -9.64 6.67
N ASN A 101 3.29 -9.74 7.23
CA ASN A 101 3.57 -10.65 8.33
C ASN A 101 2.74 -10.32 9.57
N VAL A 102 2.59 -9.06 9.92
CA VAL A 102 1.74 -8.64 11.05
C VAL A 102 0.28 -9.04 10.80
N VAL A 103 -0.22 -8.84 9.59
CA VAL A 103 -1.59 -9.22 9.23
C VAL A 103 -1.79 -10.74 9.37
N GLU A 104 -0.87 -11.52 8.85
CA GLU A 104 -0.97 -12.98 8.87
C GLU A 104 -0.79 -13.55 10.29
N GLU A 105 0.17 -13.05 11.06
CA GLU A 105 0.42 -13.49 12.43
C GLU A 105 -0.76 -13.23 13.36
N ASN A 106 -1.53 -12.19 13.11
CA ASN A 106 -2.68 -11.82 13.92
C ASN A 106 -4.01 -12.33 13.36
N ASN A 107 -3.98 -13.13 12.30
CA ASN A 107 -5.17 -13.68 11.65
C ASN A 107 -6.18 -12.61 11.22
N ILE A 108 -5.69 -11.48 10.75
CA ILE A 108 -6.54 -10.39 10.30
C ILE A 108 -7.14 -10.73 8.94
N LYS A 109 -8.46 -10.59 8.82
CA LYS A 109 -9.20 -10.88 7.59
C LYS A 109 -9.45 -9.60 6.80
N GLY A 110 -9.73 -9.75 5.51
CA GLY A 110 -10.15 -8.64 4.65
C GLY A 110 -9.06 -8.03 3.80
N PHE A 111 -7.79 -8.32 4.05
CA PHE A 111 -6.69 -7.89 3.20
C PHE A 111 -6.35 -8.96 2.17
N LYS A 112 -6.27 -8.54 0.91
CA LYS A 112 -5.83 -9.39 -0.18
C LYS A 112 -4.50 -8.86 -0.68
N PHE A 113 -3.45 -9.64 -0.51
CA PHE A 113 -2.11 -9.28 -0.97
C PHE A 113 -1.87 -9.88 -2.35
N LYS A 114 -1.42 -9.04 -3.27
CA LYS A 114 -1.05 -9.47 -4.61
C LYS A 114 0.46 -9.28 -4.77
N GLU A 115 1.15 -10.35 -5.07
CA GLU A 115 2.57 -10.29 -5.38
C GLU A 115 2.81 -9.59 -6.71
N LEU A 116 3.90 -8.87 -6.77
CA LEU A 116 4.28 -8.08 -7.95
C LEU A 116 5.24 -8.84 -8.85
#